data_de3388c2633d54a5775050df8154fe6c
#
_entry.id   de3388c2633d54a5775050df8154fe6c
#
_cell.length_a   1.000
_cell.length_b   1.000
_cell.length_c   1.000
_cell.angle_alpha   90.00
_cell.angle_beta   90.00
_cell.angle_gamma   90.00
#
_symmetry.space_group_name_H-M   'P 1'
#
loop_
_entity.id
_entity.type
_entity.pdbx_description
1 polymer ?
#
loop_
_entity_poly.entity_id
_entity_poly.type
_entity_poly.pdbx_seq_one_letter_code
_entity_poly.pdbx_strand_id
1 'polypeptide(L)'
;MFGEYSKEWKYSKWKTRPESYFEYLDIADKAIGWLNEFDNLIITRTFSKAYGLAGLRVGYSVCSPTIADFINRVREPFNVNHTAQIAAICALSDLDYLKKSRKVNDIGLKQLEQGFKHLKLSYIPSHANFIAVKFFDAMKVYNSLLKEGVIVRPVEMDNFLRISIGTSEENTYLLKALEKILWWKRFA
;
A
#
# COMPACT_ATOMS: atom_id res chain seq x y z
N MET A 1 -12.88 -14.40 0.67
CA MET A 1 -12.53 -14.39 -0.78
C MET A 1 -11.08 -14.85 -0.99
N PHE A 2 -10.66 -15.95 -0.36
CA PHE A 2 -9.29 -16.50 -0.45
C PHE A 2 -9.25 -17.98 -0.84
N GLY A 3 -10.41 -18.61 -1.05
CA GLY A 3 -10.49 -20.07 -1.31
C GLY A 3 -10.39 -20.53 -2.77
N GLU A 4 -10.58 -19.64 -3.74
CA GLU A 4 -10.60 -20.04 -5.17
C GLU A 4 -9.24 -19.96 -5.86
N TYR A 5 -8.30 -19.15 -5.34
CA TYR A 5 -6.96 -19.01 -5.93
C TYR A 5 -6.06 -20.25 -5.74
N SER A 6 -6.39 -21.17 -4.82
CA SER A 6 -5.52 -22.30 -4.49
C SER A 6 -5.45 -23.39 -5.59
N LYS A 7 -6.48 -23.56 -6.41
CA LYS A 7 -6.52 -24.62 -7.45
C LYS A 7 -5.75 -24.24 -8.71
N GLU A 8 -5.85 -23.00 -9.18
CA GLU A 8 -5.09 -22.52 -10.35
C GLU A 8 -3.58 -22.40 -10.08
N TRP A 9 -3.18 -22.23 -8.81
CA TRP A 9 -1.80 -22.06 -8.41
C TRP A 9 -0.97 -23.35 -8.56
N LYS A 10 -1.57 -24.53 -8.56
CA LYS A 10 -0.86 -25.80 -8.73
C LYS A 10 -0.21 -26.00 -10.10
N TYR A 11 -0.66 -25.31 -11.12
CA TYR A 11 -0.28 -25.59 -12.52
C TYR A 11 0.65 -24.55 -13.15
N SER A 12 0.94 -23.42 -12.52
CA SER A 12 1.91 -22.46 -13.03
C SER A 12 3.31 -22.74 -12.50
N LYS A 13 4.31 -22.57 -13.35
CA LYS A 13 5.71 -22.89 -13.06
C LYS A 13 6.25 -22.10 -11.86
N TRP A 14 5.82 -20.83 -11.70
CA TRP A 14 6.21 -19.95 -10.60
C TRP A 14 5.03 -19.09 -10.15
N LYS A 15 4.94 -18.85 -8.85
CA LYS A 15 3.92 -18.00 -8.24
C LYS A 15 4.55 -16.89 -7.43
N THR A 16 4.22 -15.65 -7.73
CA THR A 16 4.62 -14.51 -6.92
C THR A 16 3.43 -13.96 -6.15
N ARG A 17 3.60 -13.74 -4.84
CA ARG A 17 2.64 -13.05 -3.99
C ARG A 17 3.25 -11.75 -3.46
N PRO A 18 2.91 -10.59 -4.04
CA PRO A 18 3.33 -9.30 -3.51
C PRO A 18 2.58 -8.97 -2.22
N GLU A 19 3.30 -8.67 -1.15
CA GLU A 19 2.76 -8.30 0.17
C GLU A 19 3.25 -6.91 0.59
N SER A 20 3.11 -5.92 -0.31
CA SER A 20 3.64 -4.57 -0.10
C SER A 20 2.99 -3.79 1.05
N TYR A 21 1.86 -4.26 1.58
CA TYR A 21 1.10 -3.61 2.65
C TYR A 21 0.84 -4.55 3.83
N PHE A 22 1.58 -5.66 3.89
CA PHE A 22 1.40 -6.69 4.92
C PHE A 22 1.54 -6.11 6.34
N GLU A 23 2.49 -5.21 6.54
CA GLU A 23 2.77 -4.60 7.83
C GLU A 23 1.60 -3.75 8.38
N TYR A 24 0.66 -3.35 7.54
CA TYR A 24 -0.57 -2.64 7.96
C TYR A 24 -1.72 -3.58 8.35
N LEU A 25 -1.59 -4.89 8.10
CA LEU A 25 -2.62 -5.86 8.44
C LEU A 25 -2.47 -6.33 9.88
N ASP A 26 -3.59 -6.48 10.59
CA ASP A 26 -3.63 -7.08 11.93
C ASP A 26 -4.02 -8.56 11.83
N ILE A 27 -3.27 -9.31 11.03
CA ILE A 27 -3.48 -10.74 10.81
C ILE A 27 -2.16 -11.49 10.95
N ALA A 28 -2.26 -12.72 11.46
CA ALA A 28 -1.12 -13.62 11.47
C ALA A 28 -0.61 -13.89 10.05
N ASP A 29 0.69 -14.01 9.89
CA ASP A 29 1.35 -14.29 8.62
C ASP A 29 1.07 -15.71 8.12
N LYS A 30 -0.13 -15.91 7.58
CA LYS A 30 -0.53 -17.21 7.01
C LYS A 30 0.20 -17.53 5.71
N ALA A 31 0.68 -16.51 4.98
CA ALA A 31 1.31 -16.71 3.69
C ALA A 31 2.68 -17.41 3.81
N ILE A 32 3.42 -17.15 4.88
CA ILE A 32 4.68 -17.86 5.16
C ILE A 32 4.42 -19.37 5.33
N GLY A 33 3.32 -19.77 5.97
CA GLY A 33 2.93 -21.17 6.11
C GLY A 33 2.73 -21.89 4.77
N TRP A 34 2.29 -21.17 3.73
CA TRP A 34 2.10 -21.75 2.40
C TRP A 34 3.40 -22.16 1.70
N LEU A 35 4.55 -21.64 2.13
CA LEU A 35 5.85 -22.10 1.62
C LEU A 35 6.13 -23.58 1.92
N ASN A 36 5.47 -24.15 2.93
CA ASN A 36 5.54 -25.59 3.24
C ASN A 36 4.63 -26.42 2.31
N GLU A 37 3.68 -25.78 1.61
CA GLU A 37 2.70 -26.45 0.76
C GLU A 37 3.03 -26.26 -0.73
N PHE A 38 3.72 -25.17 -1.09
CA PHE A 38 3.99 -24.76 -2.47
C PHE A 38 5.47 -24.43 -2.68
N ASP A 39 6.21 -25.39 -3.21
CA ASP A 39 7.64 -25.22 -3.53
C ASP A 39 7.92 -24.15 -4.58
N ASN A 40 6.91 -23.78 -5.38
CA ASN A 40 6.99 -22.78 -6.44
C ASN A 40 6.50 -21.38 -6.01
N LEU A 41 6.27 -21.15 -4.73
CA LEU A 41 5.80 -19.86 -4.20
C LEU A 41 6.97 -18.93 -3.87
N ILE A 42 6.82 -17.67 -4.27
CA ILE A 42 7.71 -16.56 -3.89
C ILE A 42 6.85 -15.47 -3.24
N ILE A 43 7.08 -15.16 -1.99
CA ILE A 43 6.44 -14.04 -1.29
C ILE A 43 7.40 -12.85 -1.37
N THR A 44 6.94 -11.70 -1.85
CA THR A 44 7.77 -10.48 -1.93
C THR A 44 7.26 -9.42 -0.97
N ARG A 45 8.18 -8.79 -0.23
CA ARG A 45 7.92 -7.71 0.73
C ARG A 45 8.81 -6.50 0.47
N THR A 46 8.42 -5.36 0.98
CA THR A 46 9.11 -4.11 0.71
C THR A 46 9.37 -3.29 1.99
N PHE A 47 10.50 -2.62 2.04
CA PHE A 47 10.76 -1.60 3.05
C PHE A 47 10.24 -0.21 2.65
N SER A 48 9.64 -0.09 1.45
CA SER A 48 9.20 1.21 0.89
C SER A 48 7.92 1.78 1.50
N LYS A 49 7.20 1.04 2.36
CA LYS A 49 5.91 1.45 2.92
C LYS A 49 6.01 1.69 4.43
N ALA A 50 5.55 0.76 5.25
CA ALA A 50 5.49 0.91 6.69
C ALA A 50 6.85 1.23 7.35
N TYR A 51 7.94 0.73 6.79
CA TYR A 51 9.30 1.00 7.25
C TYR A 51 9.88 2.36 6.81
N GLY A 52 9.22 3.10 5.93
CA GLY A 52 9.65 4.45 5.53
C GLY A 52 10.87 4.53 4.61
N LEU A 53 11.38 3.41 4.08
CA LEU A 53 12.63 3.36 3.31
C LEU A 53 12.42 3.39 1.78
N ALA A 54 11.36 4.07 1.30
CA ALA A 54 11.01 4.09 -0.13
C ALA A 54 12.16 4.58 -1.04
N GLY A 55 12.92 5.57 -0.60
CA GLY A 55 14.05 6.14 -1.35
C GLY A 55 15.24 5.20 -1.50
N LEU A 56 15.39 4.21 -0.64
CA LEU A 56 16.53 3.29 -0.63
C LEU A 56 16.37 2.10 -1.60
N ARG A 57 15.19 1.90 -2.19
CA ARG A 57 14.91 0.87 -3.19
C ARG A 57 15.24 -0.55 -2.74
N VAL A 58 14.83 -0.93 -1.54
CA VAL A 58 15.10 -2.24 -0.94
C VAL A 58 13.81 -2.97 -0.59
N GLY A 59 13.82 -4.26 -0.81
CA GLY A 59 12.80 -5.22 -0.44
C GLY A 59 13.42 -6.60 -0.32
N TYR A 60 12.62 -7.60 0.00
CA TYR A 60 13.08 -8.99 0.10
C TYR A 60 12.02 -9.96 -0.38
N SER A 61 12.46 -11.17 -0.69
CA SER A 61 11.58 -12.29 -0.97
C SER A 61 11.84 -13.44 -0.01
N VAL A 62 10.77 -14.22 0.26
CA VAL A 62 10.82 -15.47 1.00
C VAL A 62 10.34 -16.57 0.07
N CYS A 63 11.14 -17.61 -0.12
CA CYS A 63 10.87 -18.71 -1.03
C CYS A 63 11.68 -19.95 -0.62
N SER A 64 11.49 -21.07 -1.32
CA SER A 64 12.31 -22.26 -1.10
C SER A 64 13.79 -21.99 -1.40
N PRO A 65 14.73 -22.72 -0.77
CA PRO A 65 16.17 -22.57 -1.02
C PRO A 65 16.55 -22.75 -2.49
N THR A 66 15.89 -23.63 -3.21
CA THR A 66 16.10 -23.87 -4.65
C THR A 66 15.78 -22.63 -5.47
N ILE A 67 14.65 -21.96 -5.19
CA ILE A 67 14.29 -20.71 -5.86
C ILE A 67 15.27 -19.60 -5.50
N ALA A 68 15.65 -19.48 -4.24
CA ALA A 68 16.61 -18.48 -3.79
C ALA A 68 17.97 -18.62 -4.51
N ASP A 69 18.44 -19.85 -4.71
CA ASP A 69 19.66 -20.13 -5.49
C ASP A 69 19.50 -19.69 -6.95
N PHE A 70 18.40 -20.02 -7.61
CA PHE A 70 18.14 -19.55 -8.98
C PHE A 70 18.12 -18.02 -9.09
N ILE A 71 17.44 -17.35 -8.16
CA ILE A 71 17.42 -15.87 -8.12
C ILE A 71 18.82 -15.30 -7.94
N ASN A 72 19.63 -15.90 -7.05
CA ASN A 72 21.01 -15.47 -6.82
C ASN A 72 21.92 -15.60 -8.04
N ARG A 73 21.67 -16.58 -8.91
CA ARG A 73 22.45 -16.77 -10.16
C ARG A 73 22.14 -15.74 -11.22
N VAL A 74 20.93 -15.13 -11.20
CA VAL A 74 20.47 -14.23 -12.27
C VAL A 74 20.36 -12.76 -11.81
N ARG A 75 20.43 -12.48 -10.51
CA ARG A 75 20.38 -11.11 -10.01
C ARG A 75 21.62 -10.33 -10.44
N GLU A 76 21.45 -9.05 -10.70
CA GLU A 76 22.56 -8.15 -10.99
C GLU A 76 23.53 -8.06 -9.79
N PRO A 77 24.84 -8.03 -10.05
CA PRO A 77 25.83 -7.71 -9.02
C PRO A 77 25.50 -6.37 -8.36
N PHE A 78 25.64 -6.29 -7.03
CA PHE A 78 25.38 -5.06 -6.26
C PHE A 78 23.96 -4.48 -6.43
N ASN A 79 22.98 -5.31 -6.77
CA ASN A 79 21.58 -4.92 -6.98
C ASN A 79 20.95 -4.17 -5.80
N VAL A 80 21.48 -4.31 -4.58
CA VAL A 80 21.10 -3.54 -3.40
C VAL A 80 22.34 -2.83 -2.85
N ASN A 81 22.28 -1.50 -2.76
CA ASN A 81 23.39 -0.71 -2.24
C ASN A 81 23.62 -0.95 -0.73
N HIS A 82 24.85 -0.73 -0.26
CA HIS A 82 25.24 -1.03 1.12
C HIS A 82 24.45 -0.23 2.16
N THR A 83 24.18 1.04 1.89
CA THR A 83 23.37 1.89 2.79
C THR A 83 21.96 1.34 2.95
N ALA A 84 21.34 0.87 1.87
CA ALA A 84 20.02 0.26 1.93
C ALA A 84 20.00 -1.04 2.75
N GLN A 85 21.06 -1.85 2.66
CA GLN A 85 21.19 -3.08 3.45
C GLN A 85 21.29 -2.77 4.95
N ILE A 86 22.15 -1.83 5.35
CA ILE A 86 22.27 -1.39 6.74
C ILE A 86 20.94 -0.82 7.25
N ALA A 87 20.31 0.08 6.49
CA ALA A 87 19.05 0.68 6.87
C ALA A 87 17.92 -0.37 7.03
N ALA A 88 17.87 -1.37 6.16
CA ALA A 88 16.90 -2.46 6.26
C ALA A 88 17.11 -3.29 7.54
N ILE A 89 18.37 -3.61 7.92
CA ILE A 89 18.70 -4.32 9.16
C ILE A 89 18.24 -3.50 10.37
N CYS A 90 18.55 -2.19 10.40
CA CYS A 90 18.11 -1.30 11.47
C CYS A 90 16.58 -1.23 11.55
N ALA A 91 15.90 -1.10 10.41
CA ALA A 91 14.44 -1.00 10.36
C ALA A 91 13.73 -2.27 10.86
N LEU A 92 14.28 -3.46 10.61
CA LEU A 92 13.76 -4.72 11.14
C LEU A 92 13.84 -4.80 12.68
N SER A 93 14.81 -4.11 13.27
CA SER A 93 14.99 -4.05 14.73
C SER A 93 14.17 -2.94 15.40
N ASP A 94 13.68 -1.96 14.63
CA ASP A 94 12.88 -0.82 15.13
C ASP A 94 11.38 -1.12 15.11
N LEU A 95 10.96 -2.01 15.99
CA LEU A 95 9.55 -2.40 16.13
C LEU A 95 8.67 -1.23 16.62
N ASP A 96 9.23 -0.30 17.35
CA ASP A 96 8.46 0.85 17.88
C ASP A 96 8.14 1.86 16.78
N TYR A 97 9.06 2.10 15.84
CA TYR A 97 8.76 2.87 14.65
C TYR A 97 7.64 2.20 13.82
N LEU A 98 7.73 0.90 13.60
CA LEU A 98 6.71 0.16 12.85
C LEU A 98 5.32 0.25 13.50
N LYS A 99 5.23 0.07 14.83
CA LYS A 99 3.99 0.25 15.60
C LYS A 99 3.44 1.66 15.47
N LYS A 100 4.31 2.68 15.55
CA LYS A 100 3.93 4.09 15.39
C LYS A 100 3.40 4.36 13.98
N SER A 101 4.07 3.88 12.95
CA SER A 101 3.66 3.99 11.55
C SER A 101 2.27 3.37 11.32
N ARG A 102 2.03 2.17 11.83
CA ARG A 102 0.72 1.49 11.78
C ARG A 102 -0.35 2.31 12.47
N LYS A 103 -0.08 2.76 13.70
CA LYS A 103 -1.05 3.56 14.49
C LYS A 103 -1.45 4.85 13.78
N VAL A 104 -0.50 5.57 13.19
CA VAL A 104 -0.77 6.79 12.41
C VAL A 104 -1.66 6.45 11.21
N ASN A 105 -1.35 5.38 10.49
CA ASN A 105 -2.16 4.92 9.36
C ASN A 105 -3.59 4.56 9.78
N ASP A 106 -3.77 3.81 10.87
CA ASP A 106 -5.10 3.38 11.36
C ASP A 106 -5.96 4.56 11.79
N ILE A 107 -5.38 5.55 12.48
CA ILE A 107 -6.07 6.78 12.87
C ILE A 107 -6.46 7.58 11.63
N GLY A 108 -5.51 7.78 10.71
CA GLY A 108 -5.74 8.53 9.48
C GLY A 108 -6.75 7.87 8.56
N LEU A 109 -6.74 6.52 8.45
CA LEU A 109 -7.73 5.76 7.72
C LEU A 109 -9.15 6.03 8.23
N LYS A 110 -9.36 5.90 9.55
CA LYS A 110 -10.66 6.16 10.18
C LYS A 110 -11.11 7.62 9.97
N GLN A 111 -10.19 8.57 10.09
CA GLN A 111 -10.48 9.99 9.85
C GLN A 111 -10.96 10.23 8.42
N LEU A 112 -10.24 9.71 7.42
CA LEU A 112 -10.61 9.86 6.01
C LEU A 112 -11.94 9.16 5.69
N GLU A 113 -12.17 7.95 6.19
CA GLU A 113 -13.44 7.23 5.99
C GLU A 113 -14.63 8.01 6.56
N GLN A 114 -14.48 8.60 7.75
CA GLN A 114 -15.51 9.46 8.35
C GLN A 114 -15.75 10.71 7.51
N GLY A 115 -14.68 11.36 7.05
CA GLY A 115 -14.76 12.53 6.18
C GLY A 115 -15.44 12.22 4.84
N PHE A 116 -15.10 11.10 4.19
CA PHE A 116 -15.73 10.70 2.94
C PHE A 116 -17.21 10.35 3.11
N LYS A 117 -17.60 9.70 4.22
CA LYS A 117 -19.01 9.49 4.58
C LYS A 117 -19.76 10.81 4.73
N HIS A 118 -19.16 11.78 5.43
CA HIS A 118 -19.75 13.12 5.60
C HIS A 118 -19.95 13.83 4.26
N LEU A 119 -18.97 13.73 3.35
CA LEU A 119 -19.03 14.28 2.00
C LEU A 119 -19.89 13.45 1.03
N LYS A 120 -20.49 12.36 1.49
CA LYS A 120 -21.28 11.40 0.68
C LYS A 120 -20.50 10.85 -0.53
N LEU A 121 -19.22 10.62 -0.35
CA LEU A 121 -18.36 9.99 -1.34
C LEU A 121 -18.31 8.47 -1.14
N SER A 122 -18.40 7.73 -2.25
CA SER A 122 -18.16 6.28 -2.25
C SER A 122 -16.67 5.99 -2.29
N TYR A 123 -16.22 5.00 -1.56
CA TYR A 123 -14.83 4.56 -1.54
C TYR A 123 -14.73 3.04 -1.39
N ILE A 124 -13.59 2.50 -1.76
CA ILE A 124 -13.27 1.09 -1.56
C ILE A 124 -12.62 0.94 -0.18
N PRO A 125 -13.17 0.10 0.74
CA PRO A 125 -12.54 -0.18 2.03
C PRO A 125 -11.09 -0.62 1.84
N SER A 126 -10.18 -0.07 2.65
CA SER A 126 -8.75 -0.30 2.50
C SER A 126 -8.11 -0.82 3.79
N HIS A 127 -7.07 -1.64 3.62
CA HIS A 127 -6.12 -2.04 4.65
C HIS A 127 -4.69 -1.58 4.32
N ALA A 128 -4.55 -0.74 3.29
CA ALA A 128 -3.27 -0.17 2.88
C ALA A 128 -3.07 1.23 3.48
N ASN A 129 -2.04 1.93 3.03
CA ASN A 129 -1.80 3.33 3.39
C ASN A 129 -2.44 4.32 2.40
N PHE A 130 -3.52 3.92 1.73
CA PHE A 130 -4.31 4.74 0.82
C PHE A 130 -5.74 4.23 0.72
N ILE A 131 -6.64 5.08 0.20
CA ILE A 131 -8.03 4.75 -0.11
C ILE A 131 -8.31 5.13 -1.57
N ALA A 132 -9.04 4.29 -2.30
CA ALA A 132 -9.58 4.62 -3.61
C ALA A 132 -10.98 5.21 -3.45
N VAL A 133 -11.17 6.46 -3.87
CA VAL A 133 -12.40 7.23 -3.68
C VAL A 133 -13.01 7.54 -5.04
N LYS A 134 -14.32 7.30 -5.19
CA LYS A 134 -15.07 7.57 -6.41
C LYS A 134 -15.61 9.00 -6.42
N PHE A 135 -15.44 9.67 -7.54
CA PHE A 135 -16.00 11.01 -7.81
C PHE A 135 -16.91 10.97 -9.03
N PHE A 136 -17.71 12.00 -9.23
CA PHE A 136 -18.49 12.13 -10.47
C PHE A 136 -17.59 12.44 -11.67
N ASP A 137 -16.58 13.29 -11.47
CA ASP A 137 -15.55 13.67 -12.45
C ASP A 137 -14.22 13.73 -11.68
N ALA A 138 -13.52 12.60 -11.68
CA ALA A 138 -12.27 12.46 -10.93
C ALA A 138 -11.17 13.40 -11.44
N MET A 139 -11.11 13.64 -12.77
CA MET A 139 -10.06 14.50 -13.33
C MET A 139 -10.29 15.98 -13.01
N LYS A 140 -11.54 16.42 -12.98
CA LYS A 140 -11.88 17.78 -12.53
C LYS A 140 -11.53 17.99 -11.06
N VAL A 141 -11.85 17.02 -10.19
CA VAL A 141 -11.49 17.05 -8.77
C VAL A 141 -9.97 17.01 -8.59
N TYR A 142 -9.26 16.16 -9.32
CA TYR A 142 -7.80 16.08 -9.32
C TYR A 142 -7.16 17.44 -9.64
N ASN A 143 -7.57 18.05 -10.76
CA ASN A 143 -7.04 19.36 -11.19
C ASN A 143 -7.37 20.47 -10.19
N SER A 144 -8.52 20.40 -9.51
CA SER A 144 -8.90 21.36 -8.47
C SER A 144 -8.10 21.16 -7.19
N LEU A 145 -7.84 19.92 -6.79
CA LEU A 145 -6.97 19.59 -5.63
C LEU A 145 -5.54 20.06 -5.86
N LEU A 146 -5.00 19.91 -7.07
CA LEU A 146 -3.67 20.44 -7.41
C LEU A 146 -3.57 21.95 -7.20
N LYS A 147 -4.62 22.71 -7.55
CA LYS A 147 -4.67 24.17 -7.31
C LYS A 147 -4.72 24.53 -5.82
N GLU A 148 -5.26 23.66 -4.99
CA GLU A 148 -5.25 23.78 -3.53
C GLU A 148 -3.95 23.21 -2.90
N GLY A 149 -2.96 22.82 -3.70
CA GLY A 149 -1.69 22.23 -3.21
C GLY A 149 -1.80 20.78 -2.72
N VAL A 150 -2.89 20.08 -3.03
CA VAL A 150 -3.12 18.68 -2.64
C VAL A 150 -2.84 17.76 -3.81
N ILE A 151 -1.86 16.85 -3.64
CA ILE A 151 -1.47 15.89 -4.65
C ILE A 151 -2.09 14.53 -4.33
N VAL A 152 -2.96 14.06 -5.22
CA VAL A 152 -3.55 12.72 -5.20
C VAL A 152 -3.20 11.98 -6.50
N ARG A 153 -3.55 10.71 -6.64
CA ARG A 153 -3.19 9.93 -7.84
C ARG A 153 -4.44 9.46 -8.60
N PRO A 154 -4.61 9.83 -9.87
CA PRO A 154 -5.53 9.13 -10.76
C PRO A 154 -5.14 7.65 -10.89
N VAL A 155 -6.12 6.77 -11.00
CA VAL A 155 -5.94 5.33 -11.18
C VAL A 155 -6.71 4.85 -12.40
N GLU A 156 -6.34 3.68 -12.95
CA GLU A 156 -6.98 3.04 -14.10
C GLU A 156 -8.35 2.42 -13.73
N MET A 157 -9.15 3.20 -13.00
CA MET A 157 -10.53 2.87 -12.64
C MET A 157 -11.39 4.08 -12.92
N ASP A 158 -12.55 3.86 -13.54
CA ASP A 158 -13.43 4.94 -13.95
C ASP A 158 -13.86 5.83 -12.78
N ASN A 159 -13.44 7.10 -12.87
CA ASN A 159 -13.76 8.14 -11.89
C ASN A 159 -13.22 7.90 -10.45
N PHE A 160 -12.13 7.16 -10.30
CA PHE A 160 -11.48 7.01 -9.00
C PHE A 160 -10.18 7.81 -8.88
N LEU A 161 -9.95 8.35 -7.68
CA LEU A 161 -8.66 8.88 -7.24
C LEU A 161 -8.14 8.05 -6.05
N ARG A 162 -6.86 7.75 -6.08
CA ARG A 162 -6.16 7.15 -4.97
C ARG A 162 -5.63 8.25 -4.05
N ILE A 163 -6.08 8.24 -2.81
CA ILE A 163 -5.74 9.20 -1.77
C ILE A 163 -4.87 8.49 -0.73
N SER A 164 -3.64 8.95 -0.55
CA SER A 164 -2.76 8.44 0.50
C SER A 164 -3.24 8.91 1.87
N ILE A 165 -3.07 8.04 2.87
CA ILE A 165 -3.34 8.38 4.27
C ILE A 165 -2.15 9.17 4.80
N GLY A 166 -2.38 10.38 5.29
CA GLY A 166 -1.40 11.26 5.88
C GLY A 166 -1.55 11.36 7.40
N THR A 167 -0.87 12.35 8.00
CA THR A 167 -1.10 12.77 9.38
C THR A 167 -2.52 13.32 9.55
N SER A 168 -2.96 13.50 10.80
CA SER A 168 -4.29 14.07 11.07
C SER A 168 -4.45 15.47 10.50
N GLU A 169 -3.37 16.27 10.49
CA GLU A 169 -3.34 17.61 9.93
C GLU A 169 -3.47 17.59 8.41
N GLU A 170 -2.70 16.73 7.73
CA GLU A 170 -2.75 16.56 6.26
C GLU A 170 -4.11 16.06 5.81
N ASN A 171 -4.67 15.06 6.51
CA ASN A 171 -6.00 14.54 6.23
C ASN A 171 -7.09 15.62 6.43
N THR A 172 -6.97 16.44 7.47
CA THR A 172 -7.90 17.55 7.71
C THR A 172 -7.83 18.59 6.60
N TYR A 173 -6.62 18.90 6.13
CA TYR A 173 -6.41 19.83 5.02
C TYR A 173 -7.06 19.30 3.73
N LEU A 174 -6.81 18.04 3.38
CA LEU A 174 -7.43 17.36 2.25
C LEU A 174 -8.97 17.40 2.32
N LEU A 175 -9.55 17.05 3.47
CA LEU A 175 -11.01 17.02 3.64
C LEU A 175 -11.63 18.40 3.47
N LYS A 176 -11.01 19.48 4.01
CA LYS A 176 -11.44 20.85 3.80
C LYS A 176 -11.35 21.28 2.33
N ALA A 177 -10.27 20.90 1.64
CA ALA A 177 -10.12 21.17 0.20
C ALA A 177 -11.21 20.46 -0.62
N LEU A 178 -11.49 19.19 -0.31
CA LEU A 178 -12.58 18.44 -0.95
C LEU A 178 -13.94 19.08 -0.67
N GLU A 179 -14.23 19.50 0.56
CA GLU A 179 -15.47 20.18 0.92
C GLU A 179 -15.67 21.45 0.09
N LYS A 180 -14.63 22.30 -0.01
CA LYS A 180 -14.62 23.52 -0.84
C LYS A 180 -14.89 23.20 -2.31
N ILE A 181 -14.21 22.18 -2.87
CA ILE A 181 -14.32 21.80 -4.28
C ILE A 181 -15.69 21.21 -4.60
N LEU A 182 -16.29 20.46 -3.67
CA LEU A 182 -17.55 19.76 -3.87
C LEU A 182 -18.79 20.59 -3.48
N TRP A 183 -18.58 21.75 -2.86
CA TRP A 183 -19.66 22.62 -2.35
C TRP A 183 -20.65 23.03 -3.45
N TRP A 184 -20.19 23.25 -4.68
CA TRP A 184 -21.05 23.62 -5.81
C TRP A 184 -22.08 22.54 -6.18
N LYS A 185 -21.88 21.24 -5.81
CA LYS A 185 -22.86 20.17 -6.06
C LYS A 185 -24.11 20.25 -5.17
N ARG A 186 -24.10 21.06 -4.11
CA ARG A 186 -25.28 21.24 -3.24
C ARG A 186 -26.36 22.13 -3.88
N PHE A 187 -26.05 22.82 -4.99
CA PHE A 187 -26.92 23.79 -5.64
C PHE A 187 -27.16 23.49 -7.14
N ALA A 188 -26.65 22.39 -7.66
CA ALA A 188 -26.93 21.86 -8.97
C ALA A 188 -27.77 20.58 -8.89
#